data_c2836c088aa4edb4c95424c2471e5f34
#
_entry.id   c2836c088aa4edb4c95424c2471e5f34
#
_cell.length_a   1.000
_cell.length_b   1.000
_cell.length_c   1.000
_cell.angle_alpha   90.00
_cell.angle_beta   90.00
_cell.angle_gamma   90.00
#
_symmetry.space_group_name_H-M   'P 1'
#
loop_
_entity.id
_entity.type
_entity.pdbx_description
1 polymer ?
#
loop_
_entity_poly.entity_id
_entity_poly.type
_entity_poly.pdbx_seq_one_letter_code
_entity_poly.pdbx_strand_id
1 'polypeptide(L)'
;YIVCALYVDDKTALAEGDYYTNENGIEMRELGRKNAAIAIDRWGINAQPGYVLLTPDGQSMVSPKTMSYDREISHFVDFLETGLNNHKNGISFGNGAFSGSVTKK
;
A
#
# COMPACT_ATOMS: atom_id res chain seq x y z
N TYR A 1 3.62 1.56 -15.50
CA TYR A 1 3.06 1.83 -14.17
C TYR A 1 2.40 3.20 -14.11
N ILE A 2 1.33 3.27 -13.35
CA ILE A 2 0.73 4.54 -12.96
C ILE A 2 1.15 4.80 -11.52
N VAL A 3 1.71 5.98 -11.26
CA VAL A 3 2.18 6.32 -9.92
C VAL A 3 1.08 7.02 -9.15
N CYS A 4 0.78 6.53 -7.96
CA CYS A 4 -0.17 7.15 -7.05
C CYS A 4 0.55 7.38 -5.72
N ALA A 5 0.56 8.62 -5.25
CA ALA A 5 1.21 8.98 -4.00
C ALA A 5 0.16 9.22 -2.91
N LEU A 6 0.32 8.56 -1.77
CA LEU A 6 -0.51 8.79 -0.60
C LEU A 6 0.27 9.64 0.38
N TYR A 7 -0.10 10.91 0.49
CA TYR A 7 0.56 11.84 1.40
C TYR A 7 -0.01 11.67 2.80
N VAL A 8 0.86 11.44 3.78
CA VAL A 8 0.45 11.22 5.16
C VAL A 8 0.53 12.48 6.01
N ASP A 9 1.09 13.56 5.45
CA ASP A 9 1.20 14.85 6.15
C ASP A 9 0.09 15.82 5.79
N ASP A 10 -0.81 15.45 4.90
CA ASP A 10 -1.88 16.32 4.43
C ASP A 10 -2.94 16.47 5.50
N LYS A 11 -3.18 17.72 5.93
CA LYS A 11 -4.11 18.03 7.01
C LYS A 11 -5.50 18.42 6.50
N THR A 12 -5.76 18.23 5.22
CA THR A 12 -7.07 18.52 4.64
C THR A 12 -8.14 17.71 5.36
N ALA A 13 -9.19 18.38 5.82
CA ALA A 13 -10.30 17.72 6.49
C ALA A 13 -11.13 16.94 5.49
N LEU A 14 -11.52 15.73 5.89
CA LEU A 14 -12.37 14.88 5.07
C LEU A 14 -13.84 15.24 5.30
N ALA A 15 -14.68 15.00 4.29
CA ALA A 15 -16.12 15.05 4.46
C ALA A 15 -16.55 13.87 5.33
N GLU A 16 -17.69 14.00 6.02
CA GLU A 16 -18.15 12.96 6.94
C GLU A 16 -18.23 11.57 6.31
N GLY A 17 -18.65 11.47 5.07
CA GLY A 17 -18.76 10.19 4.39
C GLY A 17 -17.43 9.56 4.03
N ASP A 18 -16.35 10.32 4.15
CA ASP A 18 -15.01 9.85 3.75
C ASP A 18 -14.11 9.54 4.94
N TYR A 19 -14.62 9.64 6.16
CA TYR A 19 -13.85 9.28 7.34
C TYR A 19 -13.44 7.82 7.29
N TYR A 20 -12.30 7.49 7.89
CA TYR A 20 -11.79 6.14 7.93
C TYR A 20 -11.61 5.72 9.39
N THR A 21 -12.14 4.57 9.75
CA THR A 21 -11.93 4.01 11.08
C THR A 21 -10.89 2.91 10.98
N ASN A 22 -9.80 3.04 11.73
CA ASN A 22 -8.72 2.06 11.68
C ASN A 22 -9.11 0.79 12.46
N GLU A 23 -8.24 -0.20 12.45
CA GLU A 23 -8.54 -1.48 13.09
C GLU A 23 -8.65 -1.39 14.62
N ASN A 24 -8.19 -0.30 15.22
CA ASN A 24 -8.34 -0.04 16.66
C ASN A 24 -9.60 0.76 16.98
N GLY A 25 -10.45 1.04 15.99
CA GLY A 25 -11.69 1.78 16.19
C GLY A 25 -11.53 3.28 16.23
N ILE A 26 -10.37 3.82 15.88
CA ILE A 26 -10.10 5.25 15.90
C ILE A 26 -10.45 5.85 14.53
N GLU A 27 -11.27 6.90 14.56
CA GLU A 27 -11.74 7.55 13.35
C GLU A 27 -10.73 8.58 12.85
N MET A 28 -10.37 8.46 11.58
CA MET A 28 -9.44 9.39 10.92
C MET A 28 -10.24 10.40 10.12
N ARG A 29 -10.08 11.68 10.44
CA ARG A 29 -10.87 12.76 9.86
C ARG A 29 -10.06 13.68 8.95
N GLU A 30 -8.76 13.46 8.84
CA GLU A 30 -7.88 14.20 7.94
C GLU A 30 -7.33 13.25 6.88
N LEU A 31 -7.12 13.79 5.69
CA LEU A 31 -6.65 12.98 4.56
C LEU A 31 -5.33 12.26 4.86
N GLY A 32 -4.36 12.97 5.42
CA GLY A 32 -3.08 12.36 5.74
C GLY A 32 -3.19 11.24 6.78
N ARG A 33 -4.02 11.44 7.80
CA ARG A 33 -4.24 10.42 8.81
C ARG A 33 -4.93 9.20 8.23
N LYS A 34 -5.90 9.40 7.33
CA LYS A 34 -6.56 8.32 6.62
C LYS A 34 -5.55 7.54 5.79
N ASN A 35 -4.72 8.24 5.02
CA ASN A 35 -3.72 7.59 4.17
C ASN A 35 -2.73 6.78 5.02
N ALA A 36 -2.26 7.33 6.13
CA ALA A 36 -1.34 6.62 7.01
C ALA A 36 -1.98 5.38 7.61
N ALA A 37 -3.25 5.48 8.04
CA ALA A 37 -3.96 4.35 8.61
C ALA A 37 -4.17 3.24 7.58
N ILE A 38 -4.52 3.59 6.36
CA ILE A 38 -4.68 2.61 5.29
C ILE A 38 -3.35 1.90 5.00
N ALA A 39 -2.25 2.65 4.97
CA ALA A 39 -0.94 2.07 4.70
C ALA A 39 -0.55 1.05 5.77
N ILE A 40 -0.84 1.35 7.03
CA ILE A 40 -0.57 0.42 8.13
C ILE A 40 -1.50 -0.79 8.05
N ASP A 41 -2.80 -0.54 7.93
CA ASP A 41 -3.80 -1.61 7.99
C ASP A 41 -3.69 -2.57 6.81
N ARG A 42 -3.41 -2.06 5.62
CA ARG A 42 -3.37 -2.90 4.43
C ARG A 42 -1.98 -3.46 4.12
N TRP A 43 -0.93 -2.71 4.38
CA TRP A 43 0.42 -3.10 3.93
C TRP A 43 1.46 -3.10 5.03
N GLY A 44 1.09 -2.73 6.25
CA GLY A 44 2.03 -2.70 7.35
C GLY A 44 3.10 -1.63 7.23
N ILE A 45 2.89 -0.62 6.40
CA ILE A 45 3.86 0.45 6.20
C ILE A 45 3.63 1.53 7.24
N ASN A 46 4.60 1.74 8.12
CA ASN A 46 4.53 2.78 9.16
C ASN A 46 5.69 3.76 9.09
N ALA A 47 6.51 3.68 8.05
CA ALA A 47 7.63 4.58 7.84
C ALA A 47 7.70 4.95 6.36
N GLN A 48 8.31 6.08 6.06
CA GLN A 48 8.37 6.59 4.69
C GLN A 48 9.80 6.68 4.19
N PRO A 49 9.97 6.51 2.88
CA PRO A 49 8.97 6.10 1.89
C PRO A 49 8.69 4.60 1.94
N GLY A 50 7.48 4.22 1.58
CA GLY A 50 7.11 2.82 1.41
C GLY A 50 6.47 2.65 0.04
N TYR A 51 6.69 1.50 -0.59
CA TYR A 51 6.22 1.24 -1.95
C TYR A 51 5.43 -0.05 -2.01
N VAL A 52 4.33 -0.03 -2.74
CA VAL A 52 3.55 -1.23 -3.06
C VAL A 52 3.24 -1.23 -4.55
N LEU A 53 3.18 -2.40 -5.14
CA LEU A 53 2.81 -2.58 -6.54
C LEU A 53 1.50 -3.34 -6.59
N LEU A 54 0.49 -2.74 -7.19
CA LEU A 54 -0.86 -3.30 -7.22
C LEU A 54 -1.36 -3.48 -8.63
N THR A 55 -2.12 -4.56 -8.83
CA THR A 55 -2.92 -4.74 -10.05
C THR A 55 -4.07 -3.74 -10.02
N PRO A 56 -4.77 -3.54 -11.15
CA PRO A 56 -5.92 -2.63 -11.17
C PRO A 56 -7.02 -2.99 -10.17
N ASP A 57 -7.14 -4.26 -9.78
CA ASP A 57 -8.13 -4.69 -8.80
C ASP A 57 -7.55 -4.75 -7.37
N GLY A 58 -6.36 -4.21 -7.16
CA GLY A 58 -5.81 -4.03 -5.81
C GLY A 58 -5.01 -5.20 -5.27
N GLN A 59 -4.64 -6.17 -6.10
CA GLN A 59 -3.82 -7.29 -5.64
C GLN A 59 -2.34 -6.96 -5.72
N SER A 60 -1.56 -7.46 -4.76
CA SER A 60 -0.12 -7.25 -4.78
C SER A 60 0.53 -8.02 -5.92
N MET A 61 1.46 -7.38 -6.63
CA MET A 61 2.18 -7.99 -7.73
C MET A 61 3.51 -8.62 -7.33
N VAL A 62 3.93 -8.45 -6.08
CA VAL A 62 5.21 -8.98 -5.59
C VAL A 62 5.05 -9.59 -4.20
N SER A 63 6.03 -10.41 -3.85
CA SER A 63 6.18 -10.96 -2.50
C SER A 63 7.65 -10.82 -2.10
N PRO A 64 7.99 -10.16 -0.99
CA PRO A 64 7.06 -9.51 -0.06
C PRO A 64 6.30 -8.37 -0.70
N LYS A 65 5.17 -7.99 -0.11
CA LYS A 65 4.23 -7.07 -0.74
C LYS A 65 4.68 -5.61 -0.76
N THR A 66 5.69 -5.28 0.01
CA THR A 66 6.13 -3.89 0.15
C THR A 66 7.63 -3.77 0.04
N MET A 67 8.08 -2.57 -0.26
CA MET A 67 9.49 -2.22 -0.23
C MET A 67 9.66 -0.88 0.48
N SER A 68 10.66 -0.77 1.34
CA SER A 68 11.04 0.49 1.97
C SER A 68 12.11 1.19 1.13
N TYR A 69 12.48 2.40 1.54
CA TYR A 69 13.56 3.10 0.88
C TYR A 69 14.86 2.28 0.94
N ASP A 70 15.53 2.20 -0.19
CA ASP A 70 16.83 1.54 -0.31
C ASP A 70 17.72 2.45 -1.16
N ARG A 71 18.93 2.67 -0.69
CA ARG A 71 19.89 3.54 -1.39
C ARG A 71 20.36 2.95 -2.72
N GLU A 72 20.28 1.64 -2.87
CA GLU A 72 20.72 0.96 -4.09
C GLU A 72 19.60 1.01 -5.13
N ILE A 73 19.80 1.80 -6.17
CA ILE A 73 18.80 1.99 -7.21
C ILE A 73 18.41 0.68 -7.88
N SER A 74 19.36 -0.23 -8.05
CA SER A 74 19.07 -1.50 -8.70
C SER A 74 18.03 -2.32 -7.94
N HIS A 75 17.99 -2.21 -6.62
CA HIS A 75 16.98 -2.92 -5.82
C HIS A 75 15.58 -2.42 -6.14
N PHE A 76 15.42 -1.12 -6.31
CA PHE A 76 14.13 -0.54 -6.67
C PHE A 76 13.72 -0.92 -8.09
N VAL A 77 14.67 -0.90 -9.02
CA VAL A 77 14.41 -1.32 -10.40
C VAL A 77 14.00 -2.80 -10.44
N ASP A 78 14.69 -3.66 -9.68
CA ASP A 78 14.34 -5.08 -9.60
C ASP A 78 12.94 -5.28 -9.03
N PHE A 79 12.56 -4.48 -8.02
CA PHE A 79 11.23 -4.51 -7.45
C PHE A 79 10.16 -4.20 -8.51
N LEU A 80 10.37 -3.14 -9.27
CA LEU A 80 9.44 -2.74 -10.33
C LEU A 80 9.38 -3.78 -11.46
N GLU A 81 10.52 -4.30 -11.88
CA GLU A 81 10.57 -5.29 -12.95
C GLU A 81 9.94 -6.61 -12.52
N THR A 82 10.18 -7.04 -11.30
CA THR A 82 9.56 -8.26 -10.76
C THR A 82 8.04 -8.15 -10.77
N GLY A 83 7.52 -7.00 -10.33
CA GLY A 83 6.08 -6.78 -10.35
C GLY A 83 5.52 -6.82 -11.76
N LEU A 84 6.18 -6.17 -12.69
CA LEU A 84 5.73 -6.14 -14.07
C LEU A 84 5.73 -7.52 -14.70
N ASN A 85 6.79 -8.30 -14.48
CA ASN A 85 6.89 -9.67 -15.01
C ASN A 85 5.81 -10.57 -14.39
N ASN A 86 5.59 -10.46 -13.10
CA ASN A 86 4.54 -11.23 -12.43
C ASN A 86 3.17 -10.89 -13.01
N HIS A 87 2.91 -9.61 -13.22
CA HIS A 87 1.63 -9.18 -13.79
C HIS A 87 1.43 -9.74 -15.20
N LYS A 88 2.46 -9.70 -16.04
CA LYS A 88 2.41 -10.25 -17.38
C LYS A 88 2.12 -11.75 -17.39
N ASN A 89 2.58 -12.45 -16.37
CA ASN A 89 2.42 -13.89 -16.26
C ASN A 89 1.18 -14.30 -15.45
N GLY A 90 0.34 -13.32 -15.08
CA GLY A 90 -0.89 -13.59 -14.35
C GLY A 90 -0.66 -13.98 -12.89
N ILE A 91 0.50 -13.65 -12.32
CA ILE A 91 0.84 -13.99 -10.94
C ILE A 91 0.50 -12.82 -10.03
N SER A 92 -0.22 -13.09 -8.94
CA SER A 92 -0.53 -12.08 -7.93
C SER A 92 -0.50 -12.71 -6.55
N PHE A 93 -0.44 -11.88 -5.50
CA PHE A 93 -0.20 -12.32 -4.14
C PHE A 93 -1.26 -11.83 -3.15
N GLY A 94 -2.50 -11.77 -3.60
CA GLY A 94 -3.61 -11.39 -2.75
C GLY A 94 -3.92 -9.91 -2.79
N ASN A 95 -4.90 -9.49 -1.99
CA ASN A 95 -5.50 -8.16 -2.10
C ASN A 95 -4.71 -7.05 -1.40
N GLY A 96 -3.49 -7.29 -1.00
CA GLY A 96 -2.66 -6.30 -0.36
C GLY A 96 -2.91 -6.13 1.12
N ALA A 97 -3.90 -6.77 1.71
CA ALA A 97 -4.15 -6.65 3.13
C ALA A 97 -2.98 -7.23 3.91
N PHE A 98 -2.50 -6.49 4.90
CA PHE A 98 -1.37 -6.92 5.70
C PHE A 98 -1.76 -8.01 6.67
N SER A 99 -2.96 -8.01 7.14
CA SER A 99 -3.42 -8.97 8.11
C SER A 99 -3.28 -10.39 7.59
N GLY A 100 -2.66 -11.23 8.35
CA GLY A 100 -2.49 -12.61 7.97
C GLY A 100 -3.78 -13.38 7.91
N SER A 101 -4.79 -12.86 8.48
CA SER A 101 -6.06 -13.48 8.43
C SER A 101 -6.61 -13.56 7.05
N VAL A 102 -6.07 -12.92 6.25
CA VAL A 102 -6.57 -12.94 5.02
C VAL A 102 -6.10 -13.97 4.15
N THR A 103 -5.98 -14.31 4.54
CA THR A 103 -5.63 -14.88 3.87
C THR A 103 -6.03 -15.43 2.90
N LYS A 104 -6.43 -15.33 3.02
CA LYS A 104 -6.70 -15.67 2.33
C LYS A 104 -6.80 -15.80 1.24
N LYS A 105 -6.87 -15.94 1.14
CA LYS A 105 -6.90 -15.95 0.21
C LYS A 105 -6.98 -15.99 -0.33
#